data_9e2c8609cc9e3f22145aa48e7a8b3188
#
_entry.id   9e2c8609cc9e3f22145aa48e7a8b3188
#
_cell.length_a   1.000
_cell.length_b   1.000
_cell.length_c   1.000
_cell.angle_alpha   90.00
_cell.angle_beta   90.00
_cell.angle_gamma   90.00
#
_symmetry.space_group_name_H-M   'P 1'
#
loop_
_entity.id
_entity.type
_entity.pdbx_description
1 polymer ?
#
loop_
_entity_poly.entity_id
_entity_poly.type
_entity_poly.pdbx_seq_one_letter_code
_entity_poly.pdbx_strand_id
1 'polypeptide(L)'
;MKERKPTKNYSDLPDTITPLDYADWRGVGESTAREIFNSKGFPRLKGTGVKQLADKRRVLLYELGLTDEQMMEVLKEMARAII
;
A
#
# COMPACT_ATOMS: atom_id res chain seq x y z
N MET A 1 -22.35 -3.32 -10.43
CA MET A 1 -20.93 -3.73 -10.50
C MET A 1 -20.65 -4.77 -9.41
N LYS A 2 -20.08 -5.88 -9.79
CA LYS A 2 -19.77 -6.91 -8.81
C LYS A 2 -18.57 -6.50 -7.98
N GLU A 3 -18.70 -6.50 -6.67
CA GLU A 3 -17.59 -6.28 -5.79
C GLU A 3 -16.64 -7.47 -5.89
N ARG A 4 -15.37 -7.17 -6.04
CA ARG A 4 -14.33 -8.19 -6.04
C ARG A 4 -14.03 -8.59 -4.60
N LYS A 5 -13.95 -9.88 -4.34
CA LYS A 5 -13.59 -10.35 -3.01
C LYS A 5 -12.07 -10.31 -2.83
N PRO A 6 -11.58 -9.95 -1.63
CA PRO A 6 -10.16 -10.04 -1.36
C PRO A 6 -9.66 -11.48 -1.53
N THR A 7 -8.54 -11.64 -2.23
CA THR A 7 -7.92 -12.94 -2.45
C THR A 7 -6.59 -13.10 -1.72
N LYS A 8 -6.08 -12.02 -1.15
CA LYS A 8 -4.82 -12.02 -0.40
C LYS A 8 -4.98 -11.30 0.92
N ASN A 9 -4.29 -11.79 1.95
CA ASN A 9 -4.16 -11.10 3.22
C ASN A 9 -2.89 -10.25 3.18
N TYR A 10 -2.77 -9.32 4.12
CA TYR A 10 -1.60 -8.48 4.24
C TYR A 10 -0.30 -9.31 4.31
N SER A 11 -0.32 -10.40 5.06
CA SER A 11 0.85 -11.28 5.21
C SER A 11 1.24 -12.00 3.92
N ASP A 12 0.32 -12.14 2.97
CA ASP A 12 0.59 -12.78 1.67
C ASP A 12 1.24 -11.82 0.68
N LEU A 13 1.27 -10.52 0.99
CA LEU A 13 1.81 -9.51 0.10
C LEU A 13 3.33 -9.44 0.22
N PRO A 14 4.04 -9.22 -0.91
CA PRO A 14 5.46 -8.88 -0.84
C PRO A 14 5.64 -7.51 -0.17
N ASP A 15 6.86 -7.21 0.26
CA ASP A 15 7.14 -5.92 0.91
C ASP A 15 6.81 -4.74 0.01
N THR A 16 7.04 -4.87 -1.30
CA THR A 16 6.71 -3.88 -2.30
C THR A 16 5.56 -4.41 -3.14
N ILE A 17 4.47 -3.67 -3.19
CA ILE A 17 3.25 -4.11 -3.87
C ILE A 17 2.97 -3.29 -5.13
N THR A 18 2.30 -3.95 -6.07
CA THR A 18 1.79 -3.35 -7.31
C THR A 18 0.30 -3.02 -7.13
N PRO A 19 -0.30 -2.25 -8.07
CA PRO A 19 -1.75 -2.05 -8.03
C PRO A 19 -2.53 -3.37 -8.05
N LEU A 20 -2.05 -4.38 -8.76
CA LEU A 20 -2.72 -5.68 -8.78
C LEU A 20 -2.68 -6.35 -7.40
N ASP A 21 -1.54 -6.29 -6.72
CA ASP A 21 -1.43 -6.81 -5.34
C ASP A 21 -2.41 -6.09 -4.41
N TYR A 22 -2.49 -4.78 -4.54
CA TYR A 22 -3.42 -3.97 -3.76
C TYR A 22 -4.87 -4.37 -4.06
N ALA A 23 -5.19 -4.57 -5.33
CA ALA A 23 -6.52 -4.99 -5.77
C ALA A 23 -6.92 -6.33 -5.15
N ASP A 24 -5.99 -7.29 -5.14
CA ASP A 24 -6.21 -8.61 -4.54
C ASP A 24 -6.39 -8.53 -3.03
N TRP A 25 -5.65 -7.64 -2.39
CA TRP A 25 -5.73 -7.46 -0.96
C TRP A 25 -7.03 -6.79 -0.52
N ARG A 26 -7.42 -5.73 -1.22
CA ARG A 26 -8.59 -4.93 -0.84
C ARG A 26 -9.89 -5.36 -1.50
N GLY A 27 -9.84 -6.28 -2.45
CA GLY A 27 -11.03 -6.73 -3.14
C GLY A 27 -11.63 -5.68 -4.06
N VAL A 28 -10.78 -4.88 -4.70
CA VAL A 28 -11.21 -3.88 -5.69
C VAL A 28 -10.70 -4.26 -7.06
N GLY A 29 -11.22 -3.62 -8.10
CA GLY A 29 -10.75 -3.83 -9.46
C GLY A 29 -9.36 -3.25 -9.67
N GLU A 30 -8.61 -3.78 -10.65
CA GLU A 30 -7.27 -3.29 -10.95
C GLU A 30 -7.27 -1.83 -11.37
N SER A 31 -8.28 -1.42 -12.16
CA SER A 31 -8.41 -0.02 -12.56
C SER A 31 -8.57 0.91 -11.36
N THR A 32 -9.40 0.50 -10.40
CA THR A 32 -9.60 1.26 -9.17
C THR A 32 -8.30 1.34 -8.38
N ALA A 33 -7.57 0.24 -8.27
CA ALA A 33 -6.28 0.21 -7.57
C ALA A 33 -5.28 1.18 -8.22
N ARG A 34 -5.24 1.23 -9.55
CA ARG A 34 -4.37 2.15 -10.26
C ARG A 34 -4.75 3.61 -10.01
N GLU A 35 -6.03 3.90 -9.95
CA GLU A 35 -6.51 5.24 -9.62
C GLU A 35 -6.09 5.64 -8.21
N ILE A 36 -6.19 4.71 -7.27
CA ILE A 36 -5.76 4.95 -5.88
C ILE A 36 -4.25 5.22 -5.83
N PHE A 37 -3.46 4.45 -6.56
CA PHE A 37 -2.01 4.65 -6.63
C PHE A 37 -1.64 5.99 -7.24
N ASN A 38 -2.49 6.53 -8.13
CA ASN A 38 -2.28 7.84 -8.75
C ASN A 38 -2.84 8.99 -7.93
N SER A 39 -3.56 8.70 -6.85
CA SER A 39 -4.16 9.75 -6.05
C SER A 39 -3.09 10.54 -5.29
N LYS A 40 -3.40 11.81 -5.06
CA LYS A 40 -2.49 12.71 -4.36
C LYS A 40 -2.27 12.23 -2.92
N GLY A 41 -1.01 12.17 -2.53
CA GLY A 41 -0.67 11.75 -1.17
C GLY A 41 -0.50 10.25 -0.98
N PHE A 42 -0.83 9.44 -1.96
CA PHE A 42 -0.60 8.00 -1.85
C PHE A 42 0.91 7.72 -1.76
N PRO A 43 1.35 6.85 -0.83
CA PRO A 43 2.79 6.63 -0.59
C PRO A 43 3.45 5.73 -1.63
N ARG A 44 3.48 6.17 -2.88
CA ARG A 44 4.18 5.43 -3.94
C ARG A 44 5.69 5.59 -3.80
N LEU A 45 6.41 4.57 -4.21
CA LEU A 45 7.87 4.64 -4.32
C LEU A 45 8.23 5.56 -5.48
N LYS A 46 9.27 6.36 -5.29
CA LYS A 46 9.77 7.27 -6.31
C LYS A 46 10.92 6.61 -7.06
N GLY A 47 11.11 7.04 -8.31
CA GLY A 47 12.24 6.55 -9.10
C GLY A 47 12.05 5.19 -9.73
N THR A 48 10.82 4.67 -9.76
CA THR A 48 10.52 3.36 -10.35
C THR A 48 10.06 3.48 -11.81
N GLY A 49 10.17 4.67 -12.42
CA GLY A 49 9.76 4.89 -13.80
C GLY A 49 8.24 4.77 -13.95
N VAL A 50 7.81 4.01 -14.97
CA VAL A 50 6.39 3.83 -15.25
C VAL A 50 5.72 2.81 -14.31
N LYS A 51 6.49 2.07 -13.55
CA LYS A 51 5.94 1.08 -12.63
C LYS A 51 5.37 1.76 -11.40
N GLN A 52 4.15 1.40 -11.05
CA GLN A 52 3.50 1.88 -9.84
C GLN A 52 3.77 0.87 -8.72
N LEU A 53 4.62 1.24 -7.78
CA LEU A 53 5.01 0.40 -6.66
C LEU A 53 4.84 1.17 -5.35
N ALA A 54 4.56 0.45 -4.28
CA ALA A 54 4.43 1.05 -2.95
C ALA A 54 4.85 0.04 -1.88
N ASP A 55 5.36 0.55 -0.77
CA ASP A 55 5.67 -0.28 0.39
C ASP A 55 4.36 -0.60 1.11
N LYS A 56 4.06 -1.88 1.31
CA LYS A 56 2.79 -2.30 1.90
C LYS A 56 2.55 -1.73 3.30
N ARG A 57 3.61 -1.54 4.08
CA ARG A 57 3.49 -0.98 5.43
C ARG A 57 3.07 0.48 5.39
N ARG A 58 3.64 1.24 4.46
CA ARG A 58 3.28 2.65 4.27
C ARG A 58 1.85 2.79 3.79
N VAL A 59 1.42 1.91 2.89
CA VAL A 59 0.04 1.91 2.40
C VAL A 59 -0.93 1.65 3.55
N LEU A 60 -0.63 0.67 4.39
CA LEU A 60 -1.47 0.37 5.55
C LEU A 60 -1.58 1.58 6.50
N LEU A 61 -0.46 2.21 6.79
CA LEU A 61 -0.44 3.39 7.66
C LEU A 61 -1.16 4.58 7.02
N TYR A 62 -1.01 4.76 5.71
CA TYR A 62 -1.72 5.78 4.96
C TYR A 62 -3.24 5.60 5.09
N GLU A 63 -3.73 4.38 4.99
CA GLU A 63 -5.16 4.08 5.11
C GLU A 63 -5.69 4.34 6.52
N LEU A 64 -4.81 4.31 7.52
CA LEU A 64 -5.17 4.68 8.89
C LEU A 64 -5.23 6.19 9.09
N GLY A 65 -4.96 6.98 8.04
CA GLY A 65 -5.04 8.44 8.10
C GLY A 65 -3.84 9.11 8.74
N LEU A 66 -2.71 8.43 8.79
CA LEU A 66 -1.50 8.99 9.38
C LEU A 66 -0.79 9.94 8.41
N THR A 67 -0.20 10.99 8.95
CA THR A 67 0.67 11.89 8.17
C THR A 67 1.99 11.18 7.88
N ASP A 68 2.79 11.73 6.93
CA ASP A 68 4.11 11.17 6.62
C ASP A 68 5.01 11.11 7.86
N GLU A 69 4.98 12.15 8.70
CA GLU A 69 5.76 12.18 9.94
C GLU A 69 5.31 11.08 10.90
N GLN A 70 4.00 10.93 11.07
CA GLN A 70 3.45 9.88 11.92
C GLN A 70 3.79 8.50 11.40
N MET A 71 3.73 8.30 10.07
CA MET A 71 4.12 7.04 9.45
C MET A 71 5.58 6.71 9.74
N MET A 72 6.47 7.70 9.62
CA MET A 72 7.89 7.50 9.90
C MET A 72 8.12 7.12 11.36
N GLU A 73 7.41 7.76 12.29
CA GLU A 73 7.52 7.42 13.71
C GLU A 73 7.09 5.98 13.98
N VAL A 74 5.96 5.56 13.41
CA VAL A 74 5.48 4.19 13.57
C VAL A 74 6.47 3.19 12.99
N LEU A 75 7.03 3.48 11.81
CA LEU A 75 8.01 2.60 11.18
C LEU A 75 9.29 2.47 12.03
N LYS A 76 9.74 3.57 12.64
CA LYS A 76 10.89 3.53 13.54
C LYS A 76 10.63 2.66 14.76
N GLU A 77 9.45 2.78 15.36
CA GLU A 77 9.07 1.95 16.48
C GLU A 77 9.01 0.47 16.11
N MET A 78 8.45 0.16 14.93
CA MET A 78 8.41 -1.20 14.43
C MET A 78 9.82 -1.77 14.22
N ALA A 79 10.73 -0.97 13.68
CA ALA A 79 12.12 -1.38 13.48
C ALA A 79 12.81 -1.67 14.80
N ARG A 80 12.54 -0.87 15.83
CA ARG A 80 13.11 -1.10 17.18
C ARG A 80 12.60 -2.39 17.80
N ALA A 81 11.35 -2.73 17.54
CA ALA A 81 10.74 -3.93 18.10
C ALA A 81 11.33 -5.22 17.52
N ILE A 82 11.91 -5.14 16.32
CA ILE A 82 12.46 -6.30 15.63
C ILE A 82 13.91 -6.58 16.02
N ILE A 83 14.63 -5.59 16.50
CA ILE A 83 16.06 -5.70 16.84
C ILE A 83 16.26 -6.30 18.23
#